data_694a9a0593a7ecb1c3b5b9c2fadbce4a
#
_entry.id   694a9a0593a7ecb1c3b5b9c2fadbce4a
#
_cell.length_a   1.000
_cell.length_b   1.000
_cell.length_c   1.000
_cell.angle_alpha   90.00
_cell.angle_beta   90.00
_cell.angle_gamma   90.00
#
_symmetry.space_group_name_H-M   'P 1'
#
loop_
_entity.id
_entity.type
_entity.pdbx_description
1 polymer ?
#
loop_
_entity_poly.entity_id
_entity_poly.type
_entity_poly.pdbx_seq_one_letter_code
_entity_poly.pdbx_strand_id
1 'polypeptide(L)'
;MSLLAANSSDNKRPVRSYVIRSGRLTESQRKAIESYWGDYVVEFIQQPLDLNSLFPQEAPVSLEIGFGMGSSLLTMAQQAPEKNFLGIEVHRPGIGKVLHEIEALGLKNLKLICHDAKDI
;
A
#
# COMPACT_ATOMS: atom_id res chain seq x y z
N MET A 1 5.09 -19.45 -3.58
CA MET A 1 4.87 -18.76 -3.98
C MET A 1 4.80 -18.08 -4.48
N SER A 2 4.92 -17.95 -4.53
CA SER A 2 4.65 -17.04 -5.04
C SER A 2 4.27 -16.27 -5.38
N LEU A 3 4.07 -15.85 -4.95
CA LEU A 3 3.75 -14.88 -5.57
C LEU A 3 4.70 -14.36 -6.06
N LEU A 4 5.55 -15.02 -6.06
CA LEU A 4 6.24 -14.47 -6.48
C LEU A 4 6.56 -14.29 -7.35
N ALA A 5 7.02 -14.58 -7.32
CA ALA A 5 7.20 -14.12 -8.10
C ALA A 5 7.04 -14.05 -8.73
N ALA A 6 7.05 -14.00 -8.40
CA ALA A 6 6.63 -13.58 -8.98
C ALA A 6 6.53 -13.29 -9.38
N ASN A 7 6.80 -13.12 -9.19
CA ASN A 7 6.58 -12.45 -9.56
C ASN A 7 6.73 -12.22 -10.20
N SER A 8 7.37 -12.41 -10.03
CA SER A 8 7.31 -11.86 -10.68
C SER A 8 7.21 -11.81 -11.59
N SER A 9 7.49 -12.07 -11.84
CA SER A 9 7.01 -11.77 -12.73
C SER A 9 6.28 -11.87 -13.21
N ASP A 10 5.96 -12.05 -13.02
CA ASP A 10 5.11 -11.81 -13.47
C ASP A 10 4.61 -11.44 -13.19
N ASN A 11 4.75 -11.30 -12.49
CA ASN A 11 4.17 -10.65 -12.23
C ASN A 11 4.19 -9.77 -12.44
N LYS A 12 4.82 -10.01 -12.63
CA LYS A 12 4.58 -8.89 -12.94
C LYS A 12 3.41 -8.54 -13.63
N ARG A 13 2.45 -8.76 -13.20
CA ARG A 13 1.25 -8.44 -13.75
C ARG A 13 1.04 -6.98 -13.80
N PRO A 14 0.58 -6.42 -14.84
CA PRO A 14 0.33 -4.99 -14.91
C PRO A 14 -0.68 -4.53 -13.88
N VAL A 15 -0.36 -3.46 -13.21
CA VAL A 15 -1.27 -2.86 -12.26
C VAL A 15 -2.57 -2.48 -12.96
N ARG A 16 -2.48 -2.08 -14.21
CA ARG A 16 -3.62 -1.66 -14.96
C ARG A 16 -4.70 -2.73 -15.07
N SER A 17 -4.30 -4.00 -15.24
CA SER A 17 -5.27 -5.08 -15.29
C SER A 17 -6.05 -5.17 -13.99
N TYR A 18 -5.36 -5.01 -12.90
CA TYR A 18 -6.00 -5.01 -11.61
C TYR A 18 -6.99 -3.87 -11.48
N VAL A 19 -6.56 -2.67 -11.87
CA VAL A 19 -7.40 -1.50 -11.75
C VAL A 19 -8.73 -1.71 -12.48
N ILE A 20 -8.67 -2.23 -13.70
CA ILE A 20 -9.86 -2.45 -14.48
C ILE A 20 -10.78 -3.43 -13.80
N ARG A 21 -10.23 -4.46 -13.18
CA ARG A 21 -11.04 -5.51 -12.59
C ARG A 21 -11.58 -5.16 -11.22
N SER A 22 -11.03 -4.15 -10.58
CA SER A 22 -11.37 -3.80 -9.21
C SER A 22 -12.57 -2.90 -9.08
N GLY A 23 -13.23 -2.58 -10.18
CA GLY A 23 -14.37 -1.71 -10.14
C GLY A 23 -14.01 -0.27 -10.36
N ARG A 24 -14.92 0.60 -9.99
CA ARG A 24 -14.80 1.99 -10.34
C ARG A 24 -13.81 2.74 -9.49
N LEU A 25 -12.95 3.49 -10.14
CA LEU A 25 -12.02 4.39 -9.50
C LEU A 25 -12.35 5.81 -9.92
N THR A 26 -12.21 6.76 -9.01
CA THR A 26 -12.24 8.16 -9.41
C THR A 26 -10.98 8.46 -10.20
N GLU A 27 -11.00 9.59 -10.89
CA GLU A 27 -9.84 9.99 -11.68
C GLU A 27 -8.61 10.19 -10.80
N SER A 28 -8.78 10.81 -9.62
CA SER A 28 -7.63 11.01 -8.76
C SER A 28 -7.11 9.70 -8.17
N GLN A 29 -7.98 8.75 -7.89
CA GLN A 29 -7.56 7.44 -7.42
C GLN A 29 -6.77 6.71 -8.50
N ARG A 30 -7.26 6.74 -9.73
CA ARG A 30 -6.57 6.08 -10.83
C ARG A 30 -5.20 6.69 -11.07
N LYS A 31 -5.14 8.01 -11.09
CA LYS A 31 -3.87 8.69 -11.29
C LYS A 31 -2.88 8.38 -10.18
N ALA A 32 -3.35 8.33 -8.94
CA ALA A 32 -2.47 8.05 -7.82
C ALA A 32 -1.89 6.64 -7.93
N ILE A 33 -2.73 5.66 -8.32
CA ILE A 33 -2.24 4.30 -8.50
C ILE A 33 -1.17 4.27 -9.59
N GLU A 34 -1.42 4.93 -10.71
CA GLU A 34 -0.48 4.91 -11.83
C GLU A 34 0.83 5.61 -11.48
N SER A 35 0.77 6.66 -10.67
CA SER A 35 1.94 7.49 -10.43
C SER A 35 2.74 7.07 -9.20
N TYR A 36 2.07 6.55 -8.17
CA TYR A 36 2.72 6.39 -6.86
C TYR A 36 2.78 4.96 -6.36
N TRP A 37 2.29 3.99 -7.13
CA TRP A 37 2.27 2.61 -6.67
C TRP A 37 3.67 2.15 -6.25
N GLY A 38 4.66 2.40 -7.11
CA GLY A 38 6.01 1.92 -6.84
C GLY A 38 6.67 2.60 -5.65
N ASP A 39 6.22 3.81 -5.32
CA ASP A 39 6.84 4.57 -4.24
C ASP A 39 6.33 4.14 -2.86
N TYR A 40 5.07 3.70 -2.77
CA TYR A 40 4.44 3.52 -1.47
C TYR A 40 3.84 2.13 -1.26
N VAL A 41 3.64 1.34 -2.31
CA VAL A 41 3.09 0.00 -2.17
C VAL A 41 4.21 -1.01 -2.16
N VAL A 42 4.31 -1.76 -1.07
CA VAL A 42 5.30 -2.81 -0.91
C VAL A 42 4.76 -4.06 -1.56
N GLU A 43 5.56 -4.66 -2.42
CA GLU A 43 5.15 -5.88 -3.09
C GLU A 43 5.10 -7.03 -2.09
N PHE A 44 3.99 -7.77 -2.11
CA PHE A 44 3.86 -8.94 -1.26
C PHE A 44 4.65 -10.10 -1.85
N ILE A 45 5.56 -10.65 -1.06
CA ILE A 45 6.27 -11.88 -1.41
C ILE A 45 6.15 -12.82 -0.23
N GLN A 46 6.24 -14.12 -0.49
CA GLN A 46 6.07 -15.11 0.56
C GLN A 46 7.39 -15.36 1.26
N GLN A 47 7.90 -14.33 1.89
CA GLN A 47 9.13 -14.35 2.67
C GLN A 47 8.94 -13.43 3.85
N PRO A 48 9.69 -13.64 4.93
CA PRO A 48 9.62 -12.71 6.05
C PRO A 48 9.98 -11.30 5.61
N LEU A 49 9.20 -10.34 6.06
CA LEU A 49 9.45 -8.95 5.78
C LEU A 49 10.37 -8.36 6.84
N ASP A 50 11.35 -7.60 6.39
CA ASP A 50 12.12 -6.76 7.30
C ASP A 50 11.42 -5.43 7.37
N LEU A 51 10.57 -5.27 8.37
CA LEU A 51 9.73 -4.09 8.46
C LEU A 51 10.53 -2.81 8.60
N ASN A 52 11.67 -2.87 9.25
CA ASN A 52 12.49 -1.68 9.44
C ASN A 52 13.05 -1.16 8.12
N SER A 53 13.30 -2.05 7.17
CA SER A 53 13.88 -1.64 5.90
C SER A 53 12.87 -0.96 4.97
N LEU A 54 11.58 -1.03 5.30
CA LEU A 54 10.54 -0.45 4.45
C LEU A 54 10.43 1.06 4.61
N PHE A 55 10.96 1.61 5.68
CA PHE A 55 10.74 3.02 6.02
C PHE A 55 12.07 3.74 6.14
N PRO A 56 12.06 5.06 5.90
CA PRO A 56 13.30 5.84 6.06
C PRO A 56 13.76 5.99 7.50
N GLN A 57 12.90 5.74 8.48
CA GLN A 57 13.27 5.84 9.89
C GLN A 57 13.08 4.50 10.58
N GLU A 58 13.91 4.23 11.58
CA GLU A 58 13.70 3.09 12.45
C GLU A 58 12.73 3.47 13.54
N ALA A 59 11.60 2.78 13.59
CA ALA A 59 10.55 3.08 14.55
C ALA A 59 9.63 1.87 14.64
N PRO A 60 8.86 1.75 15.71
CA PRO A 60 7.87 0.69 15.79
C PRO A 60 6.90 0.77 14.62
N VAL A 61 6.51 -0.37 14.08
CA VAL A 61 5.59 -0.43 12.94
C VAL A 61 4.25 -0.93 13.43
N SER A 62 3.21 -0.13 13.21
CA SER A 62 1.84 -0.53 13.49
C SER A 62 1.19 -1.04 12.22
N LEU A 63 0.47 -2.14 12.35
CA LEU A 63 -0.15 -2.80 11.21
C LEU A 63 -1.64 -2.57 11.23
N GLU A 64 -2.19 -2.10 10.11
CA GLU A 64 -3.63 -1.91 9.96
C GLU A 64 -4.12 -2.80 8.82
N ILE A 65 -4.97 -3.76 9.13
CA ILE A 65 -5.48 -4.71 8.15
C ILE A 65 -6.89 -4.30 7.76
N GLY A 66 -7.16 -4.24 6.45
CA GLY A 66 -8.49 -3.90 5.96
C GLY A 66 -8.82 -2.45 6.19
N PHE A 67 -7.92 -1.54 5.80
CA PHE A 67 -8.11 -0.13 6.13
C PHE A 67 -9.21 0.56 5.32
N GLY A 68 -9.78 -0.11 4.31
CA GLY A 68 -10.86 0.46 3.53
C GLY A 68 -10.42 1.68 2.75
N MET A 69 -11.03 2.83 3.05
CA MET A 69 -10.66 4.09 2.40
C MET A 69 -9.53 4.80 3.15
N GLY A 70 -9.13 4.27 4.31
CA GLY A 70 -7.90 4.69 4.95
C GLY A 70 -7.96 5.94 5.79
N SER A 71 -9.14 6.46 6.10
CA SER A 71 -9.23 7.70 6.87
C SER A 71 -8.54 7.58 8.23
N SER A 72 -8.80 6.49 8.93
CA SER A 72 -8.23 6.27 10.24
C SER A 72 -6.71 6.07 10.15
N LEU A 73 -6.27 5.29 9.17
CA LEU A 73 -4.85 5.04 8.96
C LEU A 73 -4.10 6.35 8.66
N LEU A 74 -4.67 7.17 7.79
CA LEU A 74 -4.05 8.45 7.44
C LEU A 74 -3.96 9.37 8.65
N THR A 75 -5.02 9.41 9.45
CA THR A 75 -5.03 10.24 10.65
C THR A 75 -3.95 9.78 11.63
N MET A 76 -3.84 8.48 11.83
CA MET A 76 -2.83 7.95 12.74
C MET A 76 -1.42 8.29 12.27
N ALA A 77 -1.16 8.13 10.98
CA ALA A 77 0.16 8.42 10.44
C ALA A 77 0.51 9.90 10.58
N GLN A 78 -0.47 10.78 10.36
CA GLN A 78 -0.24 12.20 10.50
C GLN A 78 0.02 12.60 11.94
N GLN A 79 -0.68 11.97 12.88
CA GLN A 79 -0.57 12.36 14.28
C GLN A 79 0.62 11.77 14.98
N ALA A 80 1.23 10.72 14.41
CA ALA A 80 2.37 10.06 15.02
C ALA A 80 3.50 9.91 14.03
N PRO A 81 4.10 11.01 13.59
CA PRO A 81 5.18 10.93 12.59
C PRO A 81 6.41 10.17 13.09
N GLU A 82 6.52 9.99 14.39
CA GLU A 82 7.65 9.26 14.96
C GLU A 82 7.47 7.75 14.88
N LYS A 83 6.30 7.27 14.43
CA LYS A 83 6.01 5.85 14.29
C LYS A 83 5.82 5.52 12.82
N ASN A 84 5.95 4.25 12.49
CA ASN A 84 5.71 3.77 11.14
C ASN A 84 4.42 2.97 11.07
N PHE A 85 3.74 3.06 9.94
CA PHE A 85 2.47 2.39 9.73
C PHE A 85 2.49 1.61 8.43
N LEU A 86 1.96 0.39 8.47
CA LEU A 86 1.85 -0.47 7.30
C LEU A 86 0.38 -0.86 7.16
N GLY A 87 -0.25 -0.46 6.08
CA GLY A 87 -1.65 -0.78 5.83
C GLY A 87 -1.77 -1.89 4.80
N ILE A 88 -2.68 -2.81 5.03
CA ILE A 88 -2.93 -3.93 4.13
C ILE A 88 -4.37 -3.84 3.67
N GLU A 89 -4.59 -3.87 2.36
CA GLU A 89 -5.92 -3.75 1.80
C GLU A 89 -5.93 -4.35 0.40
N VAL A 90 -7.07 -4.87 -0.01
CA VAL A 90 -7.24 -5.39 -1.36
C VAL A 90 -8.15 -4.47 -2.20
N HIS A 91 -8.88 -3.58 -1.55
CA HIS A 91 -9.86 -2.71 -2.19
C HIS A 91 -9.14 -1.56 -2.91
N ARG A 92 -9.11 -1.61 -4.22
CA ARG A 92 -8.32 -0.67 -5.03
C ARG A 92 -8.68 0.80 -4.84
N PRO A 93 -9.97 1.16 -4.76
CA PRO A 93 -10.28 2.57 -4.52
C PRO A 93 -9.68 3.10 -3.23
N GLY A 94 -9.65 2.29 -2.18
CA GLY A 94 -9.01 2.68 -0.93
C GLY A 94 -7.52 2.85 -1.08
N ILE A 95 -6.86 1.93 -1.80
CA ILE A 95 -5.44 2.06 -2.07
C ILE A 95 -5.18 3.37 -2.81
N GLY A 96 -5.96 3.66 -3.84
CA GLY A 96 -5.78 4.89 -4.62
C GLY A 96 -5.97 6.14 -3.79
N LYS A 97 -6.99 6.14 -2.92
CA LYS A 97 -7.23 7.28 -2.07
C LYS A 97 -6.05 7.52 -1.12
N VAL A 98 -5.56 6.45 -0.49
CA VAL A 98 -4.47 6.60 0.45
C VAL A 98 -3.19 7.03 -0.26
N LEU A 99 -2.91 6.48 -1.43
CA LEU A 99 -1.74 6.91 -2.21
C LEU A 99 -1.80 8.40 -2.53
N HIS A 100 -2.97 8.86 -2.94
CA HIS A 100 -3.16 10.28 -3.24
C HIS A 100 -2.85 11.13 -2.00
N GLU A 101 -3.34 10.70 -0.84
CA GLU A 101 -3.15 11.46 0.38
C GLU A 101 -1.72 11.39 0.91
N ILE A 102 -1.06 10.23 0.77
CA ILE A 102 0.34 10.13 1.18
C ILE A 102 1.17 11.17 0.44
N GLU A 103 0.94 11.26 -0.87
CA GLU A 103 1.70 12.20 -1.67
C GLU A 103 1.33 13.63 -1.33
N ALA A 104 0.03 13.93 -1.20
CA ALA A 104 -0.43 15.28 -0.91
C ALA A 104 0.05 15.76 0.44
N LEU A 105 0.11 14.88 1.42
CA LEU A 105 0.49 15.24 2.79
C LEU A 105 1.99 15.07 3.04
N GLY A 106 2.71 14.45 2.12
CA GLY A 106 4.13 14.24 2.30
C GLY A 106 4.46 13.25 3.40
N LEU A 107 3.63 12.24 3.58
CA LEU A 107 3.85 11.28 4.65
C LEU A 107 5.00 10.35 4.30
N LYS A 108 5.92 10.16 5.24
CA LYS A 108 7.07 9.27 5.03
C LYS A 108 7.00 8.03 5.89
N ASN A 109 5.99 7.94 6.73
CA ASN A 109 5.87 6.86 7.72
C ASN A 109 4.70 5.92 7.42
N LEU A 110 4.26 5.87 6.17
CA LEU A 110 3.12 5.03 5.79
C LEU A 110 3.44 4.31 4.50
N LYS A 111 3.34 2.98 4.53
CA LYS A 111 3.48 2.13 3.35
C LYS A 111 2.27 1.22 3.27
N LEU A 112 2.02 0.68 2.10
CA LEU A 112 0.84 -0.14 1.87
C LEU A 112 1.24 -1.48 1.25
N ILE A 113 0.41 -2.50 1.53
CA ILE A 113 0.46 -3.77 0.81
C ILE A 113 -0.93 -3.99 0.24
N CYS A 114 -1.01 -4.25 -1.05
CA CYS A 114 -2.28 -4.52 -1.70
C CYS A 114 -2.42 -6.03 -1.89
N HIS A 115 -3.02 -6.68 -0.92
CA HIS A 115 -3.13 -8.14 -0.94
C HIS A 115 -4.19 -8.56 0.07
N ASP A 116 -4.73 -9.77 -0.11
CA ASP A 116 -5.66 -10.32 0.86
C ASP A 116 -4.88 -10.71 2.10
N ALA A 117 -5.26 -10.14 3.23
CA ALA A 117 -4.51 -10.32 4.47
C ALA A 117 -4.44 -11.77 4.92
N LYS A 118 -5.40 -12.60 4.54
CA LYS A 118 -5.37 -14.00 4.95
C LYS A 118 -4.22 -14.78 4.30
N ASP A 119 -3.64 -14.22 3.25
CA ASP A 119 -2.49 -14.84 2.59
C ASP A 119 -1.17 -14.38 3.17
N ILE A 120 -1.19 -13.44 4.08
CA ILE A 120 0.00 -12.89 4.69
C ILE A 120 0.26 -13.52 6.04
#